data_6e35c907385971c4a7fafa41b69ccad7
#
_entry.id   6e35c907385971c4a7fafa41b69ccad7
#
_cell.length_a   1.000
_cell.length_b   1.000
_cell.length_c   1.000
_cell.angle_alpha   90.00
_cell.angle_beta   90.00
_cell.angle_gamma   90.00
#
_symmetry.space_group_name_H-M   'P 1'
#
loop_
_entity.id
_entity.type
_entity.pdbx_description
1 polymer ?
#
loop_
_entity_poly.entity_id
_entity_poly.type
_entity_poly.pdbx_seq_one_letter_code
_entity_poly.pdbx_strand_id
1 'polypeptide(L)'
;SINDQILNKDELACELIRFLKKRYPQVLAERFGLETEGKEAAVILEEIARVRACLLKGGDLDVSRAAALLLDDFRAGKLGRITLEEPENQKDKVE
;
A
#
# COMPACT_ATOMS: atom_id res chain seq x y z
N SER A 1 -6.29 -19.28 -12.02
CA SER A 1 -5.10 -19.64 -12.62
C SER A 1 -3.92 -19.60 -11.73
N ILE A 2 -2.96 -20.30 -12.12
CA ILE A 2 -1.84 -20.41 -11.35
C ILE A 2 -1.10 -19.16 -11.20
N ASN A 3 -1.27 -18.29 -12.10
CA ASN A 3 -0.54 -17.08 -12.06
C ASN A 3 -0.77 -16.29 -10.84
N ASP A 4 -1.91 -16.46 -10.27
CA ASP A 4 -2.23 -15.72 -9.11
C ASP A 4 -1.31 -16.01 -7.98
N GLN A 5 -0.80 -17.20 -7.99
CA GLN A 5 -0.02 -17.57 -6.91
C GLN A 5 1.28 -16.89 -6.88
N ILE A 6 1.72 -16.44 -7.98
CA ILE A 6 2.98 -15.79 -7.99
C ILE A 6 2.84 -14.32 -7.96
N LEU A 7 1.70 -13.85 -7.56
CA LEU A 7 1.52 -12.45 -7.43
C LEU A 7 2.47 -11.96 -6.38
N ASN A 8 3.30 -11.04 -6.75
CA ASN A 8 4.33 -10.52 -5.90
C ASN A 8 3.73 -9.57 -4.88
N LYS A 9 4.02 -9.78 -3.61
CA LYS A 9 3.49 -8.91 -2.57
C LYS A 9 3.97 -7.50 -2.73
N ASP A 10 5.20 -7.33 -3.21
CA ASP A 10 5.73 -5.99 -3.40
C ASP A 10 4.93 -5.26 -4.46
N GLU A 11 4.57 -5.95 -5.52
CA GLU A 11 3.78 -5.33 -6.56
C GLU A 11 2.37 -5.04 -6.09
N LEU A 12 1.80 -5.94 -5.32
CA LEU A 12 0.47 -5.71 -4.79
C LEU A 12 0.48 -4.51 -3.85
N ALA A 13 1.50 -4.39 -3.03
CA ALA A 13 1.61 -3.25 -2.14
C ALA A 13 1.76 -1.96 -2.94
N CYS A 14 2.51 -2.00 -4.03
CA CYS A 14 2.64 -0.81 -4.87
C CYS A 14 1.33 -0.42 -5.51
N GLU A 15 0.54 -1.42 -5.92
CA GLU A 15 -0.77 -1.11 -6.47
C GLU A 15 -1.65 -0.46 -5.41
N LEU A 16 -1.59 -0.98 -4.20
CA LEU A 16 -2.35 -0.38 -3.11
C LEU A 16 -1.90 1.05 -2.86
N ILE A 17 -0.60 1.29 -2.89
CA ILE A 17 -0.08 2.63 -2.68
C ILE A 17 -0.59 3.57 -3.77
N ARG A 18 -0.59 3.12 -5.02
CA ARG A 18 -1.09 3.97 -6.10
C ARG A 18 -2.56 4.29 -5.90
N PHE A 19 -3.33 3.29 -5.49
CA PHE A 19 -4.75 3.51 -5.23
C PHE A 19 -4.93 4.51 -4.10
N LEU A 20 -4.17 4.35 -3.02
CA LEU A 20 -4.32 5.26 -1.88
C LEU A 20 -3.89 6.67 -2.24
N LYS A 21 -2.82 6.82 -3.01
CA LYS A 21 -2.40 8.15 -3.41
C LYS A 21 -3.49 8.87 -4.16
N LYS A 22 -4.21 8.13 -4.97
CA LYS A 22 -5.23 8.72 -5.82
C LYS A 22 -6.51 9.01 -5.08
N ARG A 23 -6.94 8.09 -4.25
CA ARG A 23 -8.26 8.20 -3.64
C ARG A 23 -8.24 8.65 -2.19
N TYR A 24 -7.17 8.37 -1.48
CA TYR A 24 -7.08 8.69 -0.07
C TYR A 24 -5.69 9.21 0.25
N PRO A 25 -5.31 10.34 -0.36
CA PRO A 25 -3.92 10.78 -0.29
C PRO A 25 -3.37 11.02 1.10
N GLN A 26 -4.21 11.31 2.06
CA GLN A 26 -3.71 11.59 3.40
C GLN A 26 -3.49 10.34 4.24
N VAL A 27 -3.96 9.18 3.78
CA VAL A 27 -3.90 7.99 4.61
C VAL A 27 -2.47 7.56 4.92
N LEU A 28 -1.63 7.53 3.89
CA LEU A 28 -0.25 7.11 4.11
C LEU A 28 0.52 8.13 4.94
N ALA A 29 0.23 9.39 4.74
CA ALA A 29 0.89 10.43 5.51
C ALA A 29 0.52 10.31 6.98
N GLU A 30 -0.74 10.06 7.26
CA GLU A 30 -1.19 9.97 8.63
C GLU A 30 -0.70 8.69 9.31
N ARG A 31 -0.73 7.59 8.58
CA ARG A 31 -0.34 6.34 9.20
C ARG A 31 1.15 6.21 9.40
N PHE A 32 1.93 6.66 8.43
CA PHE A 32 3.38 6.46 8.44
C PHE A 32 4.18 7.73 8.61
N GLY A 33 3.53 8.88 8.61
CA GLY A 33 4.25 10.13 8.81
C GLY A 33 5.13 10.53 7.65
N LEU A 34 4.71 10.21 6.42
CA LEU A 34 5.52 10.53 5.27
C LEU A 34 4.69 11.24 4.22
N GLU A 35 5.37 11.87 3.28
CA GLU A 35 4.70 12.54 2.19
C GLU A 35 4.68 11.64 0.97
N THR A 36 3.62 11.73 0.20
CA THR A 36 3.50 10.88 -0.97
C THR A 36 3.50 11.64 -2.28
N GLU A 37 3.32 12.94 -2.22
CA GLU A 37 3.19 13.72 -3.44
C GLU A 37 4.45 13.73 -4.27
N GLY A 38 4.32 13.47 -5.56
CA GLY A 38 5.46 13.47 -6.44
C GLY A 38 6.35 12.24 -6.34
N LYS A 39 5.94 11.24 -5.57
CA LYS A 39 6.75 10.06 -5.37
C LYS A 39 6.10 8.85 -5.98
N GLU A 40 6.91 7.97 -6.52
CA GLU A 40 6.42 6.73 -7.06
C GLU A 40 6.15 5.73 -5.97
N ALA A 41 5.30 4.76 -6.26
CA ALA A 41 4.92 3.79 -5.26
C ALA A 41 6.12 3.06 -4.66
N ALA A 42 7.10 2.73 -5.50
CA ALA A 42 8.27 2.01 -5.00
C ALA A 42 9.05 2.85 -3.99
N VAL A 43 9.13 4.15 -4.24
CA VAL A 43 9.83 5.03 -3.32
C VAL A 43 9.08 5.13 -2.01
N ILE A 44 7.76 5.23 -2.09
CA ILE A 44 6.94 5.31 -0.89
C ILE A 44 7.08 4.02 -0.09
N LEU A 45 7.13 2.88 -0.76
CA LEU A 45 7.29 1.62 -0.06
C LEU A 45 8.63 1.56 0.66
N GLU A 46 9.67 2.09 0.04
CA GLU A 46 10.96 2.16 0.71
C GLU A 46 10.91 3.05 1.94
N GLU A 47 10.15 4.14 1.84
CA GLU A 47 10.03 5.03 2.98
C GLU A 47 9.26 4.36 4.11
N ILE A 48 8.26 3.56 3.78
CA ILE A 48 7.56 2.82 4.81
C ILE A 48 8.53 1.86 5.49
N ALA A 49 9.38 1.21 4.71
CA ALA A 49 10.36 0.31 5.29
C ALA A 49 11.27 1.05 6.26
N ARG A 50 11.67 2.27 5.91
CA ARG A 50 12.53 3.05 6.77
C ARG A 50 11.81 3.46 8.04
N VAL A 51 10.60 3.97 7.91
CA VAL A 51 9.84 4.42 9.05
C VAL A 51 9.56 3.30 10.03
N ARG A 52 9.28 2.11 9.52
CA ARG A 52 8.98 0.98 10.39
C ARG A 52 10.20 0.13 10.69
N ALA A 53 11.36 0.60 10.31
CA ALA A 53 12.62 -0.10 10.58
C ALA A 53 12.61 -1.52 10.06
N CYS A 54 12.10 -1.70 8.85
CA CYS A 54 12.12 -3.00 8.21
C CYS A 54 13.48 -3.15 7.55
N LEU A 55 14.37 -3.82 8.22
CA LEU A 55 15.75 -3.90 7.77
C LEU A 55 16.19 -5.33 7.57
N LEU A 56 17.02 -5.51 6.57
CA LEU A 56 17.67 -6.78 6.35
C LEU A 56 18.91 -6.83 7.22
N LYS A 57 19.45 -8.02 7.34
CA LYS A 57 20.68 -8.20 8.03
C LYS A 57 21.71 -7.37 7.26
N GLY A 58 22.42 -6.52 7.93
CA GLY A 58 23.37 -5.66 7.26
C GLY A 58 22.86 -4.25 7.08
N GLY A 59 21.59 -4.01 7.34
CA GLY A 59 21.08 -2.64 7.38
C GLY A 59 20.34 -2.15 6.16
N ASP A 60 20.30 -2.93 5.09
CA ASP A 60 19.52 -2.52 3.93
C ASP A 60 18.04 -2.61 4.22
N LEU A 61 17.26 -1.84 3.49
CA LEU A 61 15.81 -1.84 3.69
C LEU A 61 15.20 -3.16 3.24
N ASP A 62 14.31 -3.67 4.05
CA ASP A 62 13.58 -4.88 3.73
C ASP A 62 12.23 -4.45 3.16
N VAL A 63 12.22 -4.19 1.88
CA VAL A 63 11.03 -3.67 1.21
C VAL A 63 9.91 -4.70 1.21
N SER A 64 10.24 -5.97 1.06
CA SER A 64 9.21 -7.00 1.07
C SER A 64 8.51 -7.07 2.42
N ARG A 65 9.26 -6.84 3.49
CA ARG A 65 8.65 -6.82 4.79
C ARG A 65 7.73 -5.62 4.94
N ALA A 66 8.13 -4.48 4.38
CA ALA A 66 7.28 -3.31 4.41
C ALA A 66 6.01 -3.56 3.61
N ALA A 67 6.13 -4.26 2.49
CA ALA A 67 4.96 -4.59 1.68
C ALA A 67 3.98 -5.45 2.48
N ALA A 68 4.50 -6.47 3.16
CA ALA A 68 3.65 -7.32 3.97
C ALA A 68 2.98 -6.53 5.09
N LEU A 69 3.74 -5.65 5.71
CA LEU A 69 3.21 -4.84 6.80
C LEU A 69 2.08 -3.94 6.30
N LEU A 70 2.29 -3.30 5.16
CA LEU A 70 1.27 -2.42 4.62
C LEU A 70 0.00 -3.20 4.26
N LEU A 71 0.16 -4.36 3.64
CA LEU A 71 -1.00 -5.15 3.28
C LEU A 71 -1.73 -5.65 4.52
N ASP A 72 -0.99 -6.00 5.55
CA ASP A 72 -1.62 -6.43 6.79
C ASP A 72 -2.36 -5.29 7.45
N ASP A 73 -1.78 -4.10 7.46
CA ASP A 73 -2.45 -2.93 8.01
C ASP A 73 -3.74 -2.65 7.27
N PHE A 74 -3.70 -2.80 5.95
CA PHE A 74 -4.89 -2.58 5.15
C PHE A 74 -5.99 -3.59 5.52
N ARG A 75 -5.63 -4.87 5.61
CA ARG A 75 -6.60 -5.89 5.94
C ARG A 75 -7.16 -5.74 7.34
N ALA A 76 -6.35 -5.23 8.24
CA ALA A 76 -6.78 -5.06 9.61
C ALA A 76 -7.54 -3.76 9.85
N GLY A 77 -7.72 -2.96 8.82
CA GLY A 77 -8.44 -1.71 8.98
C GLY A 77 -7.63 -0.60 9.61
N LYS A 78 -6.33 -0.77 9.74
CA LYS A 78 -5.50 0.22 10.40
C LYS A 78 -5.25 1.45 9.56
N LEU A 79 -5.57 1.38 8.27
CA LEU A 79 -5.45 2.53 7.42
C LEU A 79 -6.70 3.38 7.40
N GLY A 80 -7.71 3.00 8.17
CA GLY A 80 -8.95 3.72 8.22
C GLY A 80 -9.97 3.11 7.29
N ARG A 81 -11.07 3.82 7.11
CA ARG A 81 -12.14 3.29 6.29
C ARG A 81 -11.83 3.52 4.83
N ILE A 82 -11.57 2.45 4.11
CA ILE A 82 -11.20 2.50 2.73
C ILE A 82 -12.11 1.62 1.92
N THR A 83 -12.60 2.16 0.81
CA THR A 83 -13.46 1.42 -0.08
C THR A 83 -12.72 1.26 -1.40
N LEU A 84 -12.63 0.05 -1.88
CA LEU A 84 -11.96 -0.23 -3.12
C LEU A 84 -12.86 -0.01 -4.32
N GLU A 85 -14.17 0.06 -4.10
CA GLU A 85 -15.08 0.25 -5.19
C GLU A 85 -15.44 1.70 -5.31
N GLU A 86 -15.55 2.18 -6.53
CA GLU A 86 -15.95 3.54 -6.75
C GLU A 86 -17.45 3.61 -6.78
N PRO A 87 -18.00 4.74 -6.35
CA PRO A 87 -19.46 4.90 -6.33
C PRO A 87 -20.09 4.66 -7.69
N GLU A 88 -19.43 5.07 -8.73
CA GLU A 88 -19.99 4.87 -10.05
C GLU A 88 -20.12 3.40 -10.36
N ASN A 89 -19.14 2.61 -9.98
CA ASN A 89 -19.21 1.19 -10.24
C ASN A 89 -20.36 0.56 -9.52
N GLN A 90 -20.62 1.01 -8.33
CA GLN A 90 -21.71 0.47 -7.58
C GLN A 90 -23.04 0.80 -8.23
N LYS A 91 -23.15 1.99 -8.77
CA LYS A 91 -24.37 2.35 -9.43
C LYS A 91 -24.58 1.49 -10.65
N ASP A 92 -23.53 1.25 -11.38
CA ASP A 92 -23.65 0.41 -12.55
C ASP A 92 -24.14 -0.96 -12.18
N LYS A 93 -23.70 -1.48 -11.08
CA LYS A 93 -24.13 -2.79 -10.69
C LYS A 93 -25.59 -2.84 -10.35
N VAL A 94 -26.08 -1.79 -9.78
CA VAL A 94 -27.44 -1.74 -9.38
C VAL A 94 -28.36 -1.82 -10.56
N GLU A 95 -27.95 -1.28 -11.64
CA GLU A 95 -28.77 -1.34 -12.80
C GLU A 95 -28.69 -2.62 -13.52
#